data_206a3c60d4c268d000040e127a7c7a3d
#
_entry.id   206a3c60d4c268d000040e127a7c7a3d
#
_cell.length_a   1.000
_cell.length_b   1.000
_cell.length_c   1.000
_cell.angle_alpha   90.00
_cell.angle_beta   90.00
_cell.angle_gamma   90.00
#
_symmetry.space_group_name_H-M   'P 1'
#
loop_
_entity.id
_entity.type
_entity.pdbx_description
1 polymer ?
#
loop_
_entity_poly.entity_id
_entity_poly.type
_entity_poly.pdbx_seq_one_letter_code
_entity_poly.pdbx_strand_id
1 'polypeptide(L)'
;MILFKKNHYKVNVSWDDVIKKLDSEFTEGSHYLQVSGPPSEFHPRVGVVCHNNYFPGSIGDLVRLVQPDLESKYDYCDVDMYVSFCKDACSHGRHCDDKDVLIVQAIGRMEYGFDDGKLFVLDPGDSIFIPEGVYHAPVVHSPRATVSFGLL
;
A
#
# COMPACT_ATOMS: atom_id res chain seq x y z
N MET A 1 -8.34 17.52 -2.14
CA MET A 1 -7.83 17.81 -0.78
C MET A 1 -7.28 16.54 -0.18
N ILE A 2 -6.03 16.56 0.29
CA ILE A 2 -5.41 15.44 1.00
C ILE A 2 -6.08 15.31 2.36
N LEU A 3 -6.47 14.08 2.73
CA LEU A 3 -7.11 13.82 4.02
C LEU A 3 -6.33 12.72 4.76
N PHE A 4 -5.62 13.13 5.80
CA PHE A 4 -4.95 12.22 6.73
C PHE A 4 -5.86 11.93 7.92
N LYS A 5 -5.97 10.65 8.29
CA LYS A 5 -6.74 10.22 9.47
C LYS A 5 -5.92 9.24 10.30
N LYS A 6 -5.63 9.64 11.54
CA LYS A 6 -4.96 8.78 12.50
C LYS A 6 -5.96 7.79 13.10
N ASN A 7 -5.52 6.54 13.29
CA ASN A 7 -6.34 5.45 13.84
C ASN A 7 -7.71 5.33 13.13
N HIS A 8 -7.71 5.44 11.81
CA HIS A 8 -8.93 5.41 11.01
C HIS A 8 -9.57 4.03 11.00
N TYR A 9 -8.74 2.99 10.92
CA TYR A 9 -9.18 1.60 10.89
C TYR A 9 -8.49 0.79 11.97
N LYS A 10 -9.20 -0.18 12.53
CA LYS A 10 -8.61 -1.17 13.41
C LYS A 10 -7.94 -2.24 12.55
N VAL A 11 -6.62 -2.20 12.50
CA VAL A 11 -5.80 -3.07 11.66
C VAL A 11 -5.15 -4.15 12.54
N ASN A 12 -5.20 -5.40 12.05
CA ASN A 12 -4.54 -6.53 12.69
C ASN A 12 -3.96 -7.47 11.62
N VAL A 13 -3.16 -6.92 10.71
CA VAL A 13 -2.50 -7.67 9.63
C VAL A 13 -1.20 -8.28 10.15
N SER A 14 -1.00 -9.56 9.88
CA SER A 14 0.22 -10.28 10.28
C SER A 14 1.20 -10.41 9.12
N TRP A 15 2.49 -10.41 9.44
CA TRP A 15 3.54 -10.73 8.45
C TRP A 15 3.37 -12.13 7.86
N ASP A 16 2.90 -13.08 8.65
CA ASP A 16 2.65 -14.45 8.18
C ASP A 16 1.67 -14.46 7.01
N ASP A 17 0.57 -13.71 7.12
CA ASP A 17 -0.40 -13.60 6.04
C ASP A 17 0.16 -12.88 4.80
N VAL A 18 0.98 -11.84 5.00
CA VAL A 18 1.67 -11.14 3.92
C VAL A 18 2.60 -12.08 3.15
N ILE A 19 3.42 -12.85 3.87
CA ILE A 19 4.35 -13.80 3.26
C ILE A 19 3.59 -14.91 2.52
N LYS A 20 2.50 -15.44 3.10
CA LYS A 20 1.65 -16.43 2.41
C LYS A 20 1.05 -15.89 1.13
N LYS A 21 0.62 -14.63 1.12
CA LYS A 21 0.11 -13.98 -0.10
C LYS A 21 1.20 -13.88 -1.16
N LEU A 22 2.39 -13.43 -0.80
CA LEU A 22 3.52 -13.33 -1.73
C LEU A 22 3.92 -14.71 -2.26
N ASP A 23 3.99 -15.73 -1.41
CA ASP A 23 4.32 -17.09 -1.79
C ASP A 23 3.30 -17.65 -2.81
N SER A 24 2.01 -17.43 -2.57
CA SER A 24 0.96 -17.87 -3.51
C SER A 24 1.09 -17.19 -4.88
N GLU A 25 1.41 -15.89 -4.93
CA GLU A 25 1.62 -15.17 -6.18
C GLU A 25 2.80 -15.71 -6.97
N PHE A 26 3.91 -16.04 -6.32
CA PHE A 26 5.07 -16.65 -6.96
C PHE A 26 4.81 -18.08 -7.44
N THR A 27 4.14 -18.88 -6.60
CA THR A 27 3.89 -20.31 -6.87
C THR A 27 2.88 -20.50 -8.00
N GLU A 28 1.86 -19.68 -8.06
CA GLU A 28 0.80 -19.75 -9.08
C GLU A 28 1.20 -19.08 -10.39
N GLY A 29 2.40 -18.50 -10.47
CA GLY A 29 2.87 -17.80 -11.66
C GLY A 29 2.06 -16.55 -11.98
N SER A 30 1.57 -15.86 -10.96
CA SER A 30 0.76 -14.66 -11.10
C SER A 30 1.54 -13.56 -11.85
N HIS A 31 0.87 -12.92 -12.79
CA HIS A 31 1.39 -11.73 -13.49
C HIS A 31 1.16 -10.42 -12.75
N TYR A 32 0.58 -10.49 -11.55
CA TYR A 32 0.20 -9.31 -10.75
C TYR A 32 1.23 -8.93 -9.69
N LEU A 33 2.38 -9.60 -9.66
CA LEU A 33 3.48 -9.26 -8.77
C LEU A 33 4.48 -8.36 -9.48
N GLN A 34 4.68 -7.17 -8.96
CA GLN A 34 5.69 -6.22 -9.43
C GLN A 34 6.80 -6.10 -8.40
N VAL A 35 8.07 -6.10 -8.86
CA VAL A 35 9.24 -5.93 -8.01
C VAL A 35 10.00 -4.70 -8.45
N SER A 36 10.29 -3.81 -7.51
CA SER A 36 11.08 -2.59 -7.74
C SER A 36 12.40 -2.70 -6.98
N GLY A 37 13.51 -2.45 -7.66
CA GLY A 37 14.84 -2.50 -7.07
C GLY A 37 15.89 -2.91 -8.10
N PRO A 38 17.12 -3.21 -7.68
CA PRO A 38 18.19 -3.69 -8.57
C PRO A 38 17.76 -4.97 -9.30
N PRO A 39 17.96 -5.05 -10.62
CA PRO A 39 17.31 -6.07 -11.47
C PRO A 39 17.95 -7.46 -11.45
N SER A 40 19.12 -7.67 -10.85
CA SER A 40 19.92 -8.86 -11.11
C SER A 40 20.08 -9.84 -9.96
N GLU A 41 19.78 -9.46 -8.73
CA GLU A 41 19.92 -10.32 -7.54
C GLU A 41 18.97 -9.90 -6.45
N PHE A 42 18.70 -10.80 -5.48
CA PHE A 42 17.96 -10.41 -4.27
C PHE A 42 18.68 -9.29 -3.56
N HIS A 43 17.95 -8.21 -3.31
CA HIS A 43 18.46 -7.05 -2.59
C HIS A 43 17.47 -6.70 -1.46
N PRO A 44 17.96 -6.47 -0.21
CA PRO A 44 17.05 -6.20 0.91
C PRO A 44 16.20 -4.93 0.72
N ARG A 45 16.61 -4.02 -0.15
CA ARG A 45 15.86 -2.80 -0.49
C ARG A 45 14.82 -3.00 -1.58
N VAL A 46 14.55 -4.21 -1.99
CA VAL A 46 13.51 -4.49 -2.98
C VAL A 46 12.14 -4.09 -2.46
N GLY A 47 11.32 -3.51 -3.32
CA GLY A 47 9.90 -3.28 -3.07
C GLY A 47 9.06 -4.23 -3.92
N VAL A 48 8.01 -4.77 -3.35
CA VAL A 48 7.10 -5.70 -4.02
C VAL A 48 5.70 -5.14 -4.02
N VAL A 49 5.01 -5.19 -5.16
CA VAL A 49 3.62 -4.77 -5.29
C VAL A 49 2.78 -5.95 -5.79
N CYS A 50 1.74 -6.28 -5.04
CA CYS A 50 0.72 -7.24 -5.46
C CYS A 50 -0.48 -6.48 -6.02
N HIS A 51 -0.76 -6.64 -7.32
CA HIS A 51 -1.91 -6.06 -8.01
C HIS A 51 -3.02 -7.11 -8.13
N ASN A 52 -3.64 -7.46 -7.05
CA ASN A 52 -4.66 -8.51 -7.09
C ASN A 52 -5.78 -8.19 -6.10
N ASN A 53 -7.01 -8.44 -6.53
CA ASN A 53 -8.19 -8.17 -5.73
C ASN A 53 -8.49 -9.26 -4.69
N TYR A 54 -7.75 -10.36 -4.67
CA TYR A 54 -7.93 -11.44 -3.71
C TYR A 54 -6.84 -11.43 -2.65
N PHE A 55 -7.22 -11.11 -1.42
CA PHE A 55 -6.35 -11.10 -0.27
C PHE A 55 -6.95 -11.96 0.84
N PRO A 56 -6.32 -13.12 1.15
CA PRO A 56 -6.80 -13.99 2.23
C PRO A 56 -6.34 -13.50 3.62
N GLY A 57 -6.88 -14.14 4.66
CA GLY A 57 -6.45 -13.94 6.04
C GLY A 57 -6.68 -12.51 6.54
N SER A 58 -5.78 -12.02 7.36
CA SER A 58 -5.89 -10.71 8.00
C SER A 58 -5.83 -9.55 7.00
N ILE A 59 -5.20 -9.73 5.85
CA ILE A 59 -5.20 -8.72 4.77
C ILE A 59 -6.61 -8.62 4.17
N GLY A 60 -7.23 -9.77 3.89
CA GLY A 60 -8.60 -9.82 3.38
C GLY A 60 -9.59 -9.22 4.38
N ASP A 61 -9.38 -9.40 5.68
CA ASP A 61 -10.20 -8.77 6.72
C ASP A 61 -10.12 -7.24 6.64
N LEU A 62 -8.93 -6.69 6.45
CA LEU A 62 -8.76 -5.25 6.26
C LEU A 62 -9.47 -4.76 4.98
N VAL A 63 -9.32 -5.47 3.88
CA VAL A 63 -9.97 -5.11 2.62
C VAL A 63 -11.50 -5.12 2.77
N ARG A 64 -12.07 -6.14 3.40
CA ARG A 64 -13.50 -6.23 3.68
C ARG A 64 -14.02 -5.15 4.64
N LEU A 65 -13.16 -4.63 5.50
CA LEU A 65 -13.51 -3.53 6.38
C LEU A 65 -13.58 -2.19 5.64
N VAL A 66 -12.68 -1.95 4.70
CA VAL A 66 -12.49 -0.66 4.04
C VAL A 66 -13.29 -0.54 2.74
N GLN A 67 -13.28 -1.56 1.90
CA GLN A 67 -13.81 -1.53 0.54
C GLN A 67 -15.30 -1.17 0.45
N PRO A 68 -16.21 -1.68 1.31
CA PRO A 68 -17.63 -1.33 1.22
C PRO A 68 -17.92 0.16 1.38
N ASP A 69 -17.16 0.85 2.24
CA ASP A 69 -17.32 2.30 2.45
C ASP A 69 -16.92 3.09 1.18
N LEU A 70 -15.91 2.60 0.48
CA LEU A 70 -15.42 3.21 -0.76
C LEU A 70 -16.39 2.94 -1.93
N GLU A 71 -16.86 1.71 -2.07
CA GLU A 71 -17.78 1.32 -3.13
C GLU A 71 -19.14 2.01 -3.02
N SER A 72 -19.49 2.53 -1.85
CA SER A 72 -20.68 3.36 -1.69
C SER A 72 -20.56 4.74 -2.39
N LYS A 73 -19.35 5.16 -2.72
CA LYS A 73 -19.03 6.49 -3.27
C LYS A 73 -18.37 6.45 -4.64
N TYR A 74 -17.79 5.33 -5.01
CA TYR A 74 -17.05 5.14 -6.25
C TYR A 74 -17.56 3.91 -6.99
N ASP A 75 -17.55 3.96 -8.31
CA ASP A 75 -18.06 2.86 -9.15
C ASP A 75 -17.14 1.63 -9.12
N TYR A 76 -15.85 1.85 -8.90
CA TYR A 76 -14.86 0.80 -8.89
C TYR A 76 -13.75 1.09 -7.87
N CYS A 77 -13.28 0.03 -7.23
CA CYS A 77 -12.18 0.08 -6.29
C CYS A 77 -11.22 -1.08 -6.56
N ASP A 78 -10.02 -0.78 -7.03
CA ASP A 78 -8.95 -1.77 -7.10
C ASP A 78 -8.08 -1.74 -5.84
N VAL A 79 -7.42 -2.86 -5.55
CA VAL A 79 -6.64 -3.00 -4.32
C VAL A 79 -5.25 -3.49 -4.66
N ASP A 80 -4.25 -2.75 -4.18
CA ASP A 80 -2.85 -3.11 -4.29
C ASP A 80 -2.24 -3.23 -2.90
N MET A 81 -1.33 -4.19 -2.73
CA MET A 81 -0.54 -4.31 -1.51
C MET A 81 0.94 -4.05 -1.83
N TYR A 82 1.52 -3.10 -1.12
CA TYR A 82 2.93 -2.74 -1.23
C TYR A 82 3.69 -3.32 -0.03
N VAL A 83 4.77 -4.04 -0.32
CA VAL A 83 5.59 -4.71 0.71
C VAL A 83 7.04 -4.26 0.58
N SER A 84 7.64 -3.92 1.70
CA SER A 84 9.07 -3.61 1.81
C SER A 84 9.65 -4.33 3.01
N PHE A 85 10.92 -4.75 2.92
CA PHE A 85 11.54 -5.63 3.92
C PHE A 85 12.57 -4.92 4.79
N CYS A 86 12.88 -3.67 4.50
CA CYS A 86 13.83 -2.88 5.29
C CYS A 86 13.53 -1.39 5.21
N LYS A 87 14.13 -0.64 6.13
CA LYS A 87 14.14 0.82 6.09
C LYS A 87 14.83 1.30 4.80
N ASP A 88 14.34 2.40 4.25
CA ASP A 88 14.84 3.03 3.01
C ASP A 88 14.78 2.09 1.79
N ALA A 89 13.85 1.14 1.80
CA ALA A 89 13.59 0.29 0.65
C ALA A 89 13.12 1.10 -0.56
N CYS A 90 13.29 0.53 -1.74
CA CYS A 90 12.83 1.16 -2.98
C CYS A 90 11.33 1.38 -2.97
N SER A 91 10.91 2.54 -3.47
CA SER A 91 9.52 2.91 -3.69
C SER A 91 9.37 3.53 -5.07
N HIS A 92 8.17 3.95 -5.44
CA HIS A 92 7.93 4.60 -6.73
C HIS A 92 8.55 6.01 -6.85
N GLY A 93 9.13 6.55 -5.77
CA GLY A 93 9.62 7.92 -5.76
C GLY A 93 8.49 8.95 -5.88
N ARG A 94 8.85 10.17 -6.27
CA ARG A 94 7.85 11.24 -6.47
C ARG A 94 7.03 10.96 -7.73
N HIS A 95 5.71 10.83 -7.57
CA HIS A 95 4.76 10.56 -8.65
C HIS A 95 3.38 11.10 -8.29
N CYS A 96 2.46 11.02 -9.24
CA CYS A 96 1.02 11.19 -9.00
C CYS A 96 0.27 10.03 -9.65
N ASP A 97 -0.92 9.76 -9.15
CA ASP A 97 -1.78 8.72 -9.69
C ASP A 97 -2.81 9.31 -10.65
N ASP A 98 -3.32 8.47 -11.56
CA ASP A 98 -4.36 8.79 -12.53
C ASP A 98 -5.78 8.57 -11.98
N LYS A 99 -5.90 8.43 -10.68
CA LYS A 99 -7.16 8.24 -9.93
C LYS A 99 -6.97 8.68 -8.48
N ASP A 100 -8.08 8.87 -7.80
CA ASP A 100 -8.06 9.05 -6.35
C ASP A 100 -7.58 7.78 -5.68
N VAL A 101 -6.80 7.89 -4.60
CA VAL A 101 -6.34 6.73 -3.83
C VAL A 101 -6.59 6.94 -2.34
N LEU A 102 -7.03 5.87 -1.68
CA LEU A 102 -7.00 5.77 -0.22
C LEU A 102 -5.92 4.79 0.17
N ILE A 103 -4.95 5.23 0.95
CA ILE A 103 -3.86 4.40 1.45
C ILE A 103 -4.12 4.10 2.92
N VAL A 104 -4.04 2.82 3.29
CA VAL A 104 -4.17 2.35 4.67
C VAL A 104 -2.88 1.64 5.07
N GLN A 105 -2.24 2.10 6.13
CA GLN A 105 -1.04 1.46 6.65
C GLN A 105 -1.44 0.22 7.47
N ALA A 106 -0.88 -0.93 7.11
CA ALA A 106 -1.21 -2.21 7.75
C ALA A 106 -0.12 -2.67 8.71
N ILE A 107 1.15 -2.65 8.29
CA ILE A 107 2.31 -3.04 9.09
C ILE A 107 3.42 -2.00 8.87
N GLY A 108 4.12 -1.62 9.93
CA GLY A 108 5.27 -0.74 9.84
C GLY A 108 4.91 0.73 9.63
N ARG A 109 5.91 1.52 9.25
CA ARG A 109 5.78 2.98 9.17
C ARG A 109 6.18 3.48 7.80
N MET A 110 5.34 4.36 7.25
CA MET A 110 5.57 5.07 5.99
C MET A 110 5.48 6.58 6.18
N GLU A 111 6.17 7.31 5.33
CA GLU A 111 6.02 8.76 5.20
C GLU A 111 5.55 9.10 3.80
N TYR A 112 4.66 10.06 3.69
CA TYR A 112 4.24 10.63 2.40
C TYR A 112 4.52 12.13 2.40
N GLY A 113 5.44 12.55 1.53
CA GLY A 113 5.78 13.95 1.32
C GLY A 113 5.05 14.54 0.12
N PHE A 114 4.65 15.81 0.22
CA PHE A 114 3.93 16.54 -0.82
C PHE A 114 4.73 17.76 -1.26
N ASP A 115 4.46 18.24 -2.48
CA ASP A 115 5.21 19.36 -3.09
C ASP A 115 5.11 20.68 -2.32
N ASP A 116 4.05 20.85 -1.51
CA ASP A 116 3.90 22.00 -0.61
C ASP A 116 4.71 21.93 0.68
N GLY A 117 5.53 20.89 0.84
CA GLY A 117 6.35 20.64 2.02
C GLY A 117 5.66 19.91 3.16
N LYS A 118 4.38 19.56 3.03
CA LYS A 118 3.69 18.75 4.04
C LYS A 118 4.22 17.33 4.03
N LEU A 119 4.38 16.77 5.23
CA LEU A 119 4.79 15.39 5.48
C LEU A 119 3.77 14.71 6.39
N PHE A 120 3.37 13.49 6.02
CA PHE A 120 2.48 12.67 6.84
C PHE A 120 3.15 11.34 7.13
N VAL A 121 3.25 10.98 8.40
CA VAL A 121 3.79 9.69 8.84
C VAL A 121 2.63 8.80 9.23
N LEU A 122 2.55 7.62 8.61
CA LEU A 122 1.49 6.65 8.83
C LEU A 122 2.03 5.46 9.62
N ASP A 123 1.37 5.17 10.73
CA ASP A 123 1.51 3.94 11.51
C ASP A 123 0.31 3.01 11.24
N PRO A 124 0.35 1.73 11.64
CA PRO A 124 -0.77 0.79 11.40
C PRO A 124 -2.11 1.34 11.88
N GLY A 125 -3.09 1.33 10.98
CA GLY A 125 -4.43 1.90 11.21
C GLY A 125 -4.64 3.31 10.69
N ASP A 126 -3.57 4.03 10.41
CA ASP A 126 -3.65 5.36 9.82
C ASP A 126 -3.98 5.27 8.32
N SER A 127 -4.64 6.27 7.81
CA SER A 127 -4.95 6.37 6.39
C SER A 127 -4.66 7.75 5.83
N ILE A 128 -4.43 7.79 4.52
CA ILE A 128 -4.32 9.05 3.78
C ILE A 128 -5.07 8.93 2.45
N PHE A 129 -5.94 9.90 2.19
CA PHE A 129 -6.60 10.05 0.90
C PHE A 129 -5.83 11.07 0.07
N ILE A 130 -5.46 10.67 -1.14
CA ILE A 130 -4.71 11.51 -2.08
C ILE A 130 -5.52 11.61 -3.36
N PRO A 131 -5.96 12.83 -3.75
CA PRO A 131 -6.68 13.02 -5.00
C PRO A 131 -5.82 12.72 -6.24
N GLU A 132 -6.49 12.35 -7.33
CA GLU A 132 -5.89 12.23 -8.66
C GLU A 132 -5.01 13.44 -8.99
N GLY A 133 -3.85 13.18 -9.58
CA GLY A 133 -2.93 14.21 -10.05
C GLY A 133 -2.10 14.91 -8.96
N VAL A 134 -2.32 14.59 -7.69
CA VAL A 134 -1.54 15.19 -6.60
C VAL A 134 -0.20 14.46 -6.44
N TYR A 135 0.89 15.17 -6.69
CA TYR A 135 2.25 14.63 -6.54
C TYR A 135 2.58 14.33 -5.09
N HIS A 136 3.12 13.15 -4.87
CA HIS A 136 3.56 12.68 -3.56
C HIS A 136 4.79 11.77 -3.68
N ALA A 137 5.53 11.65 -2.59
CA ALA A 137 6.74 10.84 -2.51
C ALA A 137 6.68 9.94 -1.28
N PRO A 138 6.45 8.63 -1.47
CA PRO A 138 6.49 7.68 -0.36
C PRO A 138 7.93 7.38 0.07
N VAL A 139 8.16 7.34 1.38
CA VAL A 139 9.43 6.95 1.99
C VAL A 139 9.19 5.83 2.99
N VAL A 140 9.96 4.76 2.86
CA VAL A 140 9.84 3.57 3.70
C VAL A 140 10.70 3.74 4.96
N HIS A 141 10.06 3.74 6.13
CA HIS A 141 10.74 3.92 7.42
C HIS A 141 11.04 2.63 8.17
N SER A 142 10.41 1.53 7.78
CA SER A 142 10.58 0.21 8.41
C SER A 142 10.16 -0.89 7.43
N PRO A 143 10.39 -2.17 7.72
CA PRO A 143 9.63 -3.23 7.05
C PRO A 143 8.14 -2.89 7.12
N ARG A 144 7.43 -3.01 6.00
CA ARG A 144 6.04 -2.52 5.92
C ARG A 144 5.17 -3.37 5.01
N ALA A 145 3.89 -3.36 5.28
CA ALA A 145 2.83 -3.69 4.34
C ALA A 145 1.81 -2.55 4.32
N THR A 146 1.50 -2.07 3.13
CA THR A 146 0.60 -0.94 2.91
C THR A 146 -0.45 -1.36 1.89
N VAL A 147 -1.71 -1.07 2.14
CA VAL A 147 -2.82 -1.39 1.22
C VAL A 147 -3.32 -0.09 0.60
N SER A 148 -3.34 -0.06 -0.72
CA SER A 148 -3.82 1.08 -1.51
C SER A 148 -5.10 0.71 -2.23
N PHE A 149 -6.10 1.56 -2.12
CA PHE A 149 -7.39 1.43 -2.79
C PHE A 149 -7.47 2.49 -3.87
N GLY A 150 -7.41 2.08 -5.13
CA GLY A 150 -7.59 2.97 -6.28
C GLY A 150 -9.07 3.15 -6.59
N LEU A 151 -9.52 4.39 -6.76
CA LEU A 151 -10.94 4.77 -6.77
C LEU A 151 -11.31 5.40 -8.11
N LEU A 152 -12.30 4.82 -8.77
CA LEU A 152 -12.83 5.31 -10.05
C LEU A 152 -14.31 5.66 -9.96
#